data_8bf27ded8aa934810848b46f0f96627d
#
_entry.id   8bf27ded8aa934810848b46f0f96627d
#
_cell.length_a   1.000
_cell.length_b   1.000
_cell.length_c   1.000
_cell.angle_alpha   90.00
_cell.angle_beta   90.00
_cell.angle_gamma   90.00
#
_symmetry.space_group_name_H-M   'P 1'
#
loop_
_entity.id
_entity.type
_entity.pdbx_description
1 polymer ?
#
loop_
_entity_poly.entity_id
_entity_poly.type
_entity_poly.pdbx_seq_one_letter_code
_entity_poly.pdbx_strand_id
1 'polypeptide(L)'
;MRLIKRPSLFLFILVFCVSNYINSQNREPFKENWKSIEAVNQAPDWFKDAKFGIYAHWGPVSSAFEGADPDKWYAGWHGMKMYVDGKIVPQPNGKPSNNFVHHSKKYGHPKDFGYKHIIEQFETTGFDAKKWADLFAKSGAKFAGPVAMHHDNFAMWDSKATRWNSMNYGGIDPSAALKKEIEAKGLKFMGSFHHAFTWKYFAPAHAHGGIDPKDYDLYTNPHALDSDTPDAQFYEDWWAKLKEFIDVYQPDLIWFDWWLENMTEESRLKFLAYYYNKGLEWNKDVAVCYKETTFTETTAIKDYERGRPNQPKENPWLTDTSPGAWFYRPGAQFKSPNELVDILVDIVSKNGLMLLNVPPNPDGSIPQVMEDLLIDMGAWLNINGDAIYGTRPWIVFGEGPTRLPEGGHKVEDKVKIAYKNTDIRFTKKSDKEFFAIVMDKPENEIVIKTLSTEIGALNSRILKIELLGSNETIKWERTKKGLVIQSPKAFPTDYAHAFRIVLEGYTENNIGGDVGAHED
;
A
#
# COMPACT_ATOMS: atom_id res chain seq x y z
N MET A 1 3.79 -16.68 63.83
CA MET A 1 3.88 -16.91 62.35
C MET A 1 2.75 -16.12 61.72
N ARG A 2 3.02 -14.91 61.23
CA ARG A 2 2.03 -13.99 60.65
C ARG A 2 2.18 -14.02 59.10
N LEU A 3 1.14 -14.46 58.43
CA LEU A 3 1.01 -14.42 56.99
C LEU A 3 0.74 -12.98 56.51
N ILE A 4 1.68 -12.42 55.75
CA ILE A 4 1.47 -11.16 55.05
C ILE A 4 0.81 -11.45 53.71
N LYS A 5 -0.43 -11.05 53.56
CA LYS A 5 -1.18 -11.03 52.30
C LYS A 5 -0.63 -9.90 51.42
N ARG A 6 -0.21 -10.19 50.20
CA ARG A 6 0.02 -9.21 49.13
C ARG A 6 -1.26 -8.96 48.36
N PRO A 7 -1.83 -7.75 48.34
CA PRO A 7 -2.76 -7.35 47.29
C PRO A 7 -2.09 -6.20 46.50
N SER A 8 -1.94 -6.26 45.20
CA SER A 8 -1.71 -5.05 44.39
C SER A 8 -1.31 -5.29 42.93
N LEU A 9 -1.66 -6.40 42.29
CA LEU A 9 -1.36 -6.55 40.86
C LEU A 9 -2.60 -6.47 39.95
N PHE A 10 -3.82 -6.60 40.50
CA PHE A 10 -5.07 -6.57 39.70
C PHE A 10 -5.66 -5.17 39.51
N LEU A 11 -5.27 -4.19 40.30
CA LEU A 11 -5.86 -2.84 40.26
C LEU A 11 -5.26 -1.96 39.14
N PHE A 12 -4.01 -2.20 38.73
CA PHE A 12 -3.35 -1.39 37.69
C PHE A 12 -3.85 -1.72 36.27
N ILE A 13 -4.21 -2.96 35.98
CA ILE A 13 -4.72 -3.36 34.64
C ILE A 13 -6.15 -2.82 34.44
N LEU A 14 -6.97 -2.77 35.47
CA LEU A 14 -8.33 -2.24 35.37
C LEU A 14 -8.34 -0.71 35.16
N VAL A 15 -7.42 0.03 35.77
CA VAL A 15 -7.33 1.50 35.64
C VAL A 15 -6.86 1.90 34.23
N PHE A 16 -5.96 1.14 33.60
CA PHE A 16 -5.52 1.41 32.22
C PHE A 16 -6.63 1.10 31.18
N CYS A 17 -7.39 0.02 31.38
CA CYS A 17 -8.53 -0.27 30.52
C CYS A 17 -9.67 0.73 30.69
N VAL A 18 -9.93 1.21 31.90
CA VAL A 18 -11.00 2.18 32.16
C VAL A 18 -10.62 3.57 31.65
N SER A 19 -9.36 3.99 31.74
CA SER A 19 -8.93 5.30 31.23
C SER A 19 -8.96 5.36 29.68
N ASN A 20 -8.67 4.28 28.97
CA ASN A 20 -8.83 4.22 27.52
C ASN A 20 -10.30 4.15 27.09
N TYR A 21 -11.16 3.49 27.88
CA TYR A 21 -12.59 3.42 27.61
C TYR A 21 -13.30 4.77 27.82
N ILE A 22 -12.86 5.56 28.81
CA ILE A 22 -13.41 6.91 29.10
C ILE A 22 -12.94 7.92 28.04
N ASN A 23 -11.73 7.77 27.46
CA ASN A 23 -11.24 8.67 26.42
C ASN A 23 -11.94 8.45 25.04
N SER A 24 -12.46 7.27 24.74
CA SER A 24 -13.18 7.03 23.48
C SER A 24 -14.63 7.52 23.53
N GLN A 25 -15.27 7.52 24.70
CA GLN A 25 -16.67 7.94 24.86
C GLN A 25 -16.91 9.45 24.83
N ASN A 26 -15.88 10.28 24.88
CA ASN A 26 -16.00 11.75 24.94
C ASN A 26 -15.48 12.50 23.71
N ARG A 27 -15.19 11.82 22.60
CA ARG A 27 -14.84 12.51 21.36
C ARG A 27 -16.11 12.99 20.67
N GLU A 28 -16.20 14.30 20.41
CA GLU A 28 -17.26 14.87 19.57
C GLU A 28 -17.22 14.22 18.18
N PRO A 29 -18.38 13.86 17.60
CA PRO A 29 -18.42 13.34 16.24
C PRO A 29 -17.86 14.33 15.22
N PHE A 30 -17.16 13.81 14.23
CA PHE A 30 -16.65 14.59 13.10
C PHE A 30 -17.80 15.14 12.28
N LYS A 31 -17.72 16.42 11.89
CA LYS A 31 -18.66 17.11 11.01
C LYS A 31 -18.09 17.17 9.59
N GLU A 32 -18.95 17.30 8.60
CA GLU A 32 -18.62 17.39 7.18
C GLU A 32 -17.96 18.75 6.82
N ASN A 33 -16.85 19.06 7.48
CA ASN A 33 -16.03 20.23 7.21
C ASN A 33 -14.57 20.00 7.62
N TRP A 34 -13.65 20.64 6.93
CA TRP A 34 -12.21 20.46 7.12
C TRP A 34 -11.79 20.70 8.59
N LYS A 35 -12.26 21.80 9.19
CA LYS A 35 -11.89 22.15 10.58
C LYS A 35 -12.19 21.04 11.59
N SER A 36 -13.31 20.33 11.41
CA SER A 36 -13.66 19.20 12.28
C SER A 36 -12.79 17.96 11.98
N ILE A 37 -12.54 17.69 10.69
CA ILE A 37 -11.82 16.50 10.24
C ILE A 37 -10.33 16.62 10.55
N GLU A 38 -9.72 17.80 10.51
CA GLU A 38 -8.32 18.03 10.88
C GLU A 38 -7.98 17.65 12.33
N ALA A 39 -8.98 17.45 13.18
CA ALA A 39 -8.78 16.94 14.53
C ALA A 39 -8.57 15.41 14.60
N VAL A 40 -8.66 14.69 13.46
CA VAL A 40 -8.42 13.25 13.39
C VAL A 40 -6.93 12.92 13.59
N ASN A 41 -6.67 11.76 14.17
CA ASN A 41 -5.35 11.14 14.07
C ASN A 41 -5.27 10.41 12.72
N GLN A 42 -4.85 11.12 11.66
CA GLN A 42 -4.87 10.61 10.27
C GLN A 42 -3.98 9.37 10.07
N ALA A 43 -2.95 9.20 10.88
CA ALA A 43 -2.05 8.05 10.84
C ALA A 43 -1.97 7.41 12.23
N PRO A 44 -2.89 6.49 12.57
CA PRO A 44 -2.89 5.81 13.86
C PRO A 44 -1.61 4.98 14.08
N ASP A 45 -1.30 4.68 15.34
CA ASP A 45 -0.04 4.01 15.68
C ASP A 45 0.10 2.65 15.01
N TRP A 46 -1.00 1.88 14.92
CA TRP A 46 -0.96 0.61 14.22
C TRP A 46 -0.51 0.75 12.76
N PHE A 47 -0.94 1.83 12.07
CA PHE A 47 -0.54 2.10 10.69
C PHE A 47 0.95 2.47 10.63
N LYS A 48 1.38 3.44 11.45
CA LYS A 48 2.80 3.86 11.53
C LYS A 48 3.74 2.69 11.82
N ASP A 49 3.29 1.70 12.59
CA ASP A 49 4.07 0.54 13.00
C ASP A 49 4.05 -0.61 11.98
N ALA A 50 3.00 -0.69 11.16
CA ALA A 50 2.76 -1.77 10.21
C ALA A 50 3.82 -1.86 9.10
N LYS A 51 4.26 -0.74 8.53
CA LYS A 51 5.29 -0.58 7.48
C LYS A 51 5.05 -1.32 6.17
N PHE A 52 4.33 -2.44 6.16
CA PHE A 52 4.11 -3.28 4.99
C PHE A 52 2.69 -3.84 4.96
N GLY A 53 2.01 -3.66 3.83
CA GLY A 53 0.70 -4.23 3.55
C GLY A 53 0.61 -4.80 2.13
N ILE A 54 -0.46 -5.55 1.88
CA ILE A 54 -0.73 -6.19 0.59
C ILE A 54 -2.16 -5.92 0.16
N TYR A 55 -2.36 -5.63 -1.13
CA TYR A 55 -3.66 -5.63 -1.77
C TYR A 55 -3.62 -6.41 -3.09
N ALA A 56 -4.77 -6.84 -3.59
CA ALA A 56 -4.82 -7.70 -4.78
C ALA A 56 -5.72 -7.11 -5.85
N HIS A 57 -5.15 -6.86 -7.05
CA HIS A 57 -5.89 -6.47 -8.23
C HIS A 57 -6.41 -7.73 -8.95
N TRP A 58 -7.64 -8.09 -8.65
CA TRP A 58 -8.36 -9.21 -9.24
C TRP A 58 -9.81 -8.83 -9.52
N GLY A 59 -10.35 -9.30 -10.64
CA GLY A 59 -11.70 -9.01 -11.05
C GLY A 59 -11.95 -9.47 -12.50
N PRO A 60 -13.16 -9.22 -13.04
CA PRO A 60 -13.59 -9.72 -14.37
C PRO A 60 -12.63 -9.35 -15.50
N VAL A 61 -12.00 -8.19 -15.43
CA VAL A 61 -11.04 -7.71 -16.42
C VAL A 61 -9.86 -8.67 -16.64
N SER A 62 -9.49 -9.46 -15.65
CA SER A 62 -8.41 -10.45 -15.74
C SER A 62 -8.71 -11.53 -16.78
N SER A 63 -9.98 -11.97 -16.91
CA SER A 63 -10.42 -12.99 -17.86
C SER A 63 -10.27 -12.57 -19.33
N ALA A 64 -10.31 -11.26 -19.62
CA ALA A 64 -10.15 -10.73 -20.97
C ALA A 64 -8.75 -10.99 -21.57
N PHE A 65 -7.75 -11.26 -20.72
CA PHE A 65 -6.33 -11.33 -21.10
C PHE A 65 -5.77 -12.74 -21.22
N GLU A 66 -6.56 -13.75 -20.96
CA GLU A 66 -6.11 -15.11 -21.19
C GLU A 66 -5.70 -15.29 -22.66
N GLY A 67 -4.46 -15.73 -22.89
CA GLY A 67 -3.87 -15.90 -24.22
C GLY A 67 -3.51 -14.61 -24.98
N ALA A 68 -3.53 -13.44 -24.33
CA ALA A 68 -3.12 -12.17 -24.94
C ALA A 68 -1.59 -12.03 -25.06
N ASP A 69 -1.14 -11.18 -26.01
CA ASP A 69 0.27 -10.84 -26.19
C ASP A 69 0.77 -10.00 -24.99
N PRO A 70 1.75 -10.49 -24.21
CA PRO A 70 2.17 -9.85 -22.98
C PRO A 70 2.72 -8.43 -23.15
N ASP A 71 3.26 -8.08 -24.32
CA ASP A 71 3.92 -6.79 -24.52
C ASP A 71 2.98 -5.65 -24.91
N LYS A 72 1.70 -5.96 -25.14
CA LYS A 72 0.76 -4.99 -25.74
C LYS A 72 -0.37 -4.52 -24.82
N TRP A 73 -0.48 -5.05 -23.57
CA TRP A 73 -1.73 -4.93 -22.82
C TRP A 73 -1.55 -4.39 -21.42
N TYR A 74 -2.51 -3.56 -21.01
CA TYR A 74 -2.73 -3.22 -19.62
C TYR A 74 -4.18 -3.53 -19.22
N ALA A 75 -4.39 -4.60 -18.45
CA ALA A 75 -5.68 -5.13 -18.11
C ALA A 75 -6.61 -4.11 -17.43
N GLY A 76 -6.12 -3.37 -16.45
CA GLY A 76 -6.91 -2.38 -15.71
C GLY A 76 -7.61 -1.33 -16.59
N TRP A 77 -7.11 -1.09 -17.80
CA TRP A 77 -7.68 -0.16 -18.77
C TRP A 77 -8.54 -0.84 -19.84
N HIS A 78 -8.72 -2.15 -19.78
CA HIS A 78 -9.40 -2.85 -20.86
C HIS A 78 -10.85 -2.39 -21.05
N GLY A 79 -11.64 -2.31 -20.00
CA GLY A 79 -13.04 -1.91 -20.08
C GLY A 79 -13.27 -0.54 -20.74
N MET A 80 -12.29 0.39 -20.61
CA MET A 80 -12.27 1.65 -21.33
C MET A 80 -11.73 1.50 -22.75
N LYS A 81 -10.51 0.92 -22.87
CA LYS A 81 -9.74 0.94 -24.13
C LYS A 81 -10.27 -0.04 -25.18
N MET A 82 -11.08 -1.03 -24.80
CA MET A 82 -11.77 -1.90 -25.77
C MET A 82 -12.75 -1.14 -26.69
N TYR A 83 -13.17 0.08 -26.31
CA TYR A 83 -14.01 0.96 -27.11
C TYR A 83 -13.25 2.03 -27.90
N VAL A 84 -11.91 2.07 -27.81
CA VAL A 84 -11.09 3.10 -28.48
C VAL A 84 -10.67 2.62 -29.86
N ASP A 85 -11.50 2.90 -30.88
CA ASP A 85 -11.36 2.43 -32.26
C ASP A 85 -10.50 3.34 -33.14
N GLY A 86 -10.10 4.50 -32.64
CA GLY A 86 -9.32 5.50 -33.37
C GLY A 86 -10.13 6.40 -34.31
N LYS A 87 -11.45 6.20 -34.40
CA LYS A 87 -12.38 6.94 -35.28
C LYS A 87 -13.50 7.61 -34.48
N ILE A 88 -14.40 6.82 -33.88
CA ILE A 88 -15.48 7.30 -33.01
C ILE A 88 -14.87 7.79 -31.69
N VAL A 89 -13.95 7.01 -31.12
CA VAL A 89 -13.15 7.40 -29.97
C VAL A 89 -11.71 7.64 -30.44
N PRO A 90 -11.31 8.88 -30.68
CA PRO A 90 -10.04 9.20 -31.33
C PRO A 90 -8.85 8.93 -30.42
N GLN A 91 -7.70 8.62 -31.05
CA GLN A 91 -6.39 8.63 -30.44
C GLN A 91 -5.45 9.59 -31.18
N PRO A 92 -4.39 10.11 -30.55
CA PRO A 92 -3.45 11.04 -31.19
C PRO A 92 -2.83 10.51 -32.47
N ASN A 93 -2.66 9.19 -32.59
CA ASN A 93 -2.09 8.54 -33.77
C ASN A 93 -3.15 8.10 -34.80
N GLY A 94 -4.43 8.34 -34.57
CA GLY A 94 -5.55 7.96 -35.43
C GLY A 94 -5.78 6.45 -35.56
N LYS A 95 -5.08 5.62 -34.78
CA LYS A 95 -5.19 4.15 -34.83
C LYS A 95 -6.04 3.62 -33.69
N PRO A 96 -6.65 2.44 -33.84
CA PRO A 96 -7.33 1.78 -32.73
C PRO A 96 -6.34 1.42 -31.62
N SER A 97 -6.83 1.37 -30.37
CA SER A 97 -6.04 0.86 -29.26
C SER A 97 -5.72 -0.62 -29.45
N ASN A 98 -4.64 -1.08 -28.84
CA ASN A 98 -4.34 -2.51 -28.83
C ASN A 98 -5.49 -3.32 -28.20
N ASN A 99 -6.11 -2.79 -27.12
CA ASN A 99 -7.23 -3.42 -26.43
C ASN A 99 -8.45 -3.58 -27.36
N PHE A 100 -8.77 -2.58 -28.19
CA PHE A 100 -9.82 -2.67 -29.20
C PHE A 100 -9.52 -3.75 -30.24
N VAL A 101 -8.28 -3.78 -30.75
CA VAL A 101 -7.85 -4.78 -31.76
C VAL A 101 -7.94 -6.20 -31.19
N HIS A 102 -7.42 -6.41 -29.97
CA HIS A 102 -7.53 -7.72 -29.29
C HIS A 102 -8.98 -8.12 -29.07
N HIS A 103 -9.76 -7.23 -28.45
CA HIS A 103 -11.16 -7.49 -28.15
C HIS A 103 -11.95 -7.85 -29.40
N SER A 104 -11.81 -7.05 -30.46
CA SER A 104 -12.49 -7.29 -31.74
C SER A 104 -12.11 -8.62 -32.39
N LYS A 105 -10.85 -9.04 -32.23
CA LYS A 105 -10.38 -10.33 -32.74
C LYS A 105 -10.90 -11.51 -31.92
N LYS A 106 -10.94 -11.37 -30.57
CA LYS A 106 -11.32 -12.48 -29.67
C LYS A 106 -12.83 -12.62 -29.52
N TYR A 107 -13.54 -11.49 -29.42
CA TYR A 107 -14.94 -11.43 -29.00
C TYR A 107 -15.88 -10.78 -30.05
N GLY A 108 -15.34 -10.12 -31.06
CA GLY A 108 -16.12 -9.29 -31.98
C GLY A 108 -16.15 -7.81 -31.57
N HIS A 109 -17.00 -7.03 -32.24
CA HIS A 109 -17.06 -5.60 -31.99
C HIS A 109 -17.61 -5.29 -30.58
N PRO A 110 -17.01 -4.34 -29.80
CA PRO A 110 -17.43 -4.08 -28.43
C PRO A 110 -18.86 -3.50 -28.29
N LYS A 111 -19.46 -3.03 -29.37
CA LYS A 111 -20.89 -2.69 -29.41
C LYS A 111 -21.78 -3.93 -29.23
N ASP A 112 -21.37 -5.08 -29.79
CA ASP A 112 -22.11 -6.33 -29.74
C ASP A 112 -21.72 -7.22 -28.57
N PHE A 113 -20.43 -7.16 -28.20
CA PHE A 113 -19.87 -7.85 -27.05
C PHE A 113 -19.18 -6.83 -26.12
N GLY A 114 -19.97 -6.11 -25.33
CA GLY A 114 -19.49 -5.06 -24.44
C GLY A 114 -18.87 -5.58 -23.14
N TYR A 115 -18.40 -4.68 -22.28
CA TYR A 115 -17.72 -5.04 -21.04
C TYR A 115 -18.56 -5.91 -20.10
N LYS A 116 -19.88 -5.74 -20.08
CA LYS A 116 -20.79 -6.63 -19.33
C LYS A 116 -20.61 -8.11 -19.64
N HIS A 117 -20.30 -8.45 -20.89
CA HIS A 117 -20.08 -9.85 -21.29
C HIS A 117 -18.70 -10.35 -20.83
N ILE A 118 -17.74 -9.46 -20.58
CA ILE A 118 -16.51 -9.81 -19.89
C ILE A 118 -16.80 -10.16 -18.41
N ILE A 119 -17.69 -9.41 -17.77
CA ILE A 119 -18.15 -9.71 -16.40
C ILE A 119 -18.79 -11.09 -16.31
N GLU A 120 -19.57 -11.50 -17.32
CA GLU A 120 -20.19 -12.83 -17.39
C GLU A 120 -19.16 -13.98 -17.48
N GLN A 121 -17.89 -13.68 -17.79
CA GLN A 121 -16.78 -14.64 -17.83
C GLN A 121 -15.93 -14.64 -16.55
N PHE A 122 -16.38 -13.97 -15.50
CA PHE A 122 -15.65 -13.91 -14.24
C PHE A 122 -15.57 -15.28 -13.56
N GLU A 123 -14.37 -15.80 -13.41
CA GLU A 123 -14.08 -17.09 -12.80
C GLU A 123 -13.49 -16.93 -11.39
N THR A 124 -13.89 -17.85 -10.50
CA THR A 124 -13.49 -17.81 -9.08
C THR A 124 -13.01 -19.18 -8.56
N THR A 125 -12.81 -20.13 -9.49
CA THR A 125 -12.53 -21.54 -9.16
C THR A 125 -11.20 -21.78 -8.48
N GLY A 126 -10.23 -20.89 -8.67
CA GLY A 126 -8.91 -20.93 -8.02
C GLY A 126 -8.80 -20.08 -6.77
N PHE A 127 -9.83 -19.30 -6.41
CA PHE A 127 -9.79 -18.43 -5.24
C PHE A 127 -9.89 -19.22 -3.93
N ASP A 128 -8.92 -19.00 -3.06
CA ASP A 128 -8.91 -19.55 -1.70
C ASP A 128 -8.45 -18.44 -0.72
N ALA A 129 -9.41 -17.83 -0.02
CA ALA A 129 -9.16 -16.74 0.91
C ALA A 129 -8.17 -17.13 2.02
N LYS A 130 -8.22 -18.39 2.49
CA LYS A 130 -7.31 -18.88 3.52
C LYS A 130 -5.88 -18.96 3.00
N LYS A 131 -5.66 -19.49 1.78
CA LYS A 131 -4.33 -19.52 1.15
C LYS A 131 -3.78 -18.12 0.94
N TRP A 132 -4.61 -17.16 0.48
CA TRP A 132 -4.21 -15.78 0.33
C TRP A 132 -3.77 -15.18 1.67
N ALA A 133 -4.60 -15.29 2.71
CA ALA A 133 -4.30 -14.74 4.03
C ALA A 133 -3.06 -15.42 4.67
N ASP A 134 -2.90 -16.73 4.51
CA ASP A 134 -1.72 -17.46 4.96
C ASP A 134 -0.45 -16.94 4.27
N LEU A 135 -0.50 -16.70 2.96
CA LEU A 135 0.62 -16.16 2.19
C LEU A 135 0.94 -14.72 2.60
N PHE A 136 -0.08 -13.86 2.75
CA PHE A 136 0.11 -12.47 3.17
C PHE A 136 0.72 -12.37 4.56
N ALA A 137 0.26 -13.20 5.50
CA ALA A 137 0.86 -13.28 6.83
C ALA A 137 2.32 -13.78 6.78
N LYS A 138 2.59 -14.82 5.99
CA LYS A 138 3.95 -15.37 5.80
C LYS A 138 4.91 -14.36 5.15
N SER A 139 4.41 -13.51 4.24
CA SER A 139 5.22 -12.46 3.63
C SER A 139 5.63 -11.35 4.61
N GLY A 140 5.04 -11.32 5.81
CA GLY A 140 5.28 -10.30 6.83
C GLY A 140 4.32 -9.10 6.77
N ALA A 141 3.33 -9.09 5.89
CA ALA A 141 2.32 -8.03 5.84
C ALA A 141 1.61 -7.86 7.19
N LYS A 142 1.23 -6.63 7.52
CA LYS A 142 0.51 -6.27 8.74
C LYS A 142 -0.92 -5.81 8.46
N PHE A 143 -1.22 -5.46 7.23
CA PHE A 143 -2.56 -5.19 6.74
C PHE A 143 -2.71 -5.72 5.32
N ALA A 144 -3.91 -6.13 4.97
CA ALA A 144 -4.18 -6.63 3.63
C ALA A 144 -5.67 -6.51 3.26
N GLY A 145 -5.97 -6.62 1.96
CA GLY A 145 -7.34 -6.65 1.48
C GLY A 145 -7.46 -6.69 -0.05
N PRO A 146 -8.68 -6.73 -0.57
CA PRO A 146 -8.94 -6.69 -2.00
C PRO A 146 -8.88 -5.27 -2.58
N VAL A 147 -8.69 -5.16 -3.89
CA VAL A 147 -9.31 -4.08 -4.64
C VAL A 147 -10.81 -4.34 -4.62
N ALA A 148 -11.51 -3.62 -3.73
CA ALA A 148 -12.93 -3.84 -3.50
C ALA A 148 -13.77 -3.42 -4.72
N MET A 149 -13.40 -2.32 -5.38
CA MET A 149 -14.02 -1.87 -6.61
C MET A 149 -13.01 -1.11 -7.48
N HIS A 150 -12.76 -1.60 -8.69
CA HIS A 150 -11.91 -0.92 -9.66
C HIS A 150 -12.71 0.10 -10.50
N HIS A 151 -12.08 0.71 -11.52
CA HIS A 151 -12.72 1.67 -12.43
C HIS A 151 -13.90 1.08 -13.21
N ASP A 152 -13.94 -0.24 -13.34
CA ASP A 152 -14.95 -1.00 -14.09
C ASP A 152 -16.29 -1.15 -13.35
N ASN A 153 -16.40 -0.52 -12.17
CA ASN A 153 -17.64 -0.48 -11.38
C ASN A 153 -18.15 -1.85 -10.89
N PHE A 154 -17.28 -2.87 -10.90
CA PHE A 154 -17.63 -4.20 -10.42
C PHE A 154 -17.29 -4.35 -8.93
N ALA A 155 -18.28 -4.74 -8.12
CA ALA A 155 -18.11 -4.91 -6.69
C ALA A 155 -17.56 -6.30 -6.35
N MET A 156 -16.40 -6.36 -5.69
CA MET A 156 -15.80 -7.61 -5.22
C MET A 156 -16.37 -8.03 -3.84
N TRP A 157 -17.69 -7.89 -3.67
CA TRP A 157 -18.46 -8.31 -2.49
C TRP A 157 -19.92 -8.58 -2.86
N ASP A 158 -20.70 -9.18 -1.95
CA ASP A 158 -22.15 -9.38 -2.10
C ASP A 158 -22.92 -8.05 -1.91
N SER A 159 -22.80 -7.16 -2.90
CA SER A 159 -23.40 -5.84 -2.88
C SER A 159 -24.90 -5.89 -3.08
N LYS A 160 -25.63 -5.06 -2.30
CA LYS A 160 -27.06 -4.75 -2.50
C LYS A 160 -27.22 -3.39 -3.21
N ALA A 161 -26.14 -2.59 -3.25
CA ALA A 161 -26.11 -1.28 -3.92
C ALA A 161 -25.93 -1.43 -5.45
N THR A 162 -25.40 -2.56 -5.93
CA THR A 162 -25.28 -2.88 -7.36
C THR A 162 -25.45 -4.36 -7.62
N ARG A 163 -26.10 -4.71 -8.75
CA ARG A 163 -26.18 -6.10 -9.21
C ARG A 163 -24.88 -6.60 -9.87
N TRP A 164 -23.97 -5.69 -10.24
CA TRP A 164 -22.68 -5.99 -10.85
C TRP A 164 -21.65 -6.30 -9.73
N ASN A 165 -21.75 -7.52 -9.23
CA ASN A 165 -20.97 -7.95 -8.09
C ASN A 165 -20.52 -9.41 -8.17
N SER A 166 -19.52 -9.76 -7.41
CA SER A 166 -18.87 -11.07 -7.41
C SER A 166 -19.79 -12.20 -6.93
N MET A 167 -20.79 -11.94 -6.10
CA MET A 167 -21.77 -12.96 -5.69
C MET A 167 -22.68 -13.34 -6.86
N ASN A 168 -23.15 -12.35 -7.63
CA ASN A 168 -24.07 -12.60 -8.75
C ASN A 168 -23.38 -13.26 -9.96
N TYR A 169 -22.10 -12.97 -10.21
CA TYR A 169 -21.38 -13.46 -11.39
C TYR A 169 -20.32 -14.53 -11.07
N GLY A 170 -19.74 -14.52 -9.89
CA GLY A 170 -18.73 -15.49 -9.45
C GLY A 170 -19.21 -16.44 -8.35
N GLY A 171 -20.40 -16.22 -7.80
CA GLY A 171 -20.97 -17.06 -6.74
C GLY A 171 -20.29 -16.96 -5.39
N ILE A 172 -19.44 -15.94 -5.18
CA ILE A 172 -18.68 -15.74 -3.93
C ILE A 172 -18.68 -14.28 -3.48
N ASP A 173 -18.41 -14.08 -2.20
CA ASP A 173 -18.05 -12.80 -1.61
C ASP A 173 -16.58 -12.83 -1.18
N PRO A 174 -15.64 -12.43 -2.07
CA PRO A 174 -14.22 -12.47 -1.73
C PRO A 174 -13.83 -11.48 -0.64
N SER A 175 -14.53 -10.35 -0.52
CA SER A 175 -14.25 -9.38 0.54
C SER A 175 -14.58 -9.91 1.92
N ALA A 176 -15.75 -10.57 2.10
CA ALA A 176 -16.11 -11.23 3.35
C ALA A 176 -15.14 -12.38 3.70
N ALA A 177 -14.85 -13.22 2.71
CA ALA A 177 -13.95 -14.35 2.90
C ALA A 177 -12.53 -13.90 3.28
N LEU A 178 -11.97 -12.90 2.57
CA LEU A 178 -10.66 -12.33 2.87
C LEU A 178 -10.62 -11.64 4.23
N LYS A 179 -11.63 -10.82 4.55
CA LYS A 179 -11.71 -10.16 5.86
C LYS A 179 -11.59 -11.18 6.99
N LYS A 180 -12.40 -12.24 6.95
CA LYS A 180 -12.40 -13.29 7.96
C LYS A 180 -11.02 -13.92 8.15
N GLU A 181 -10.38 -14.29 7.07
CA GLU A 181 -9.09 -15.01 7.11
C GLU A 181 -7.92 -14.06 7.44
N ILE A 182 -7.94 -12.80 6.98
CA ILE A 182 -6.95 -11.76 7.28
C ILE A 182 -6.99 -11.43 8.78
N GLU A 183 -8.17 -11.15 9.34
CA GLU A 183 -8.34 -10.86 10.76
C GLU A 183 -7.98 -12.06 11.65
N ALA A 184 -8.25 -13.30 11.18
CA ALA A 184 -7.84 -14.53 11.88
C ALA A 184 -6.30 -14.68 11.98
N LYS A 185 -5.53 -13.99 11.12
CA LYS A 185 -4.06 -13.90 11.20
C LYS A 185 -3.57 -12.72 12.04
N GLY A 186 -4.47 -11.93 12.62
CA GLY A 186 -4.13 -10.72 13.37
C GLY A 186 -3.69 -9.55 12.49
N LEU A 187 -3.95 -9.61 11.18
CA LEU A 187 -3.71 -8.51 10.26
C LEU A 187 -4.91 -7.55 10.24
N LYS A 188 -4.64 -6.29 9.90
CA LYS A 188 -5.67 -5.29 9.66
C LYS A 188 -6.30 -5.48 8.29
N PHE A 189 -7.62 -5.31 8.17
CA PHE A 189 -8.35 -5.44 6.92
C PHE A 189 -8.50 -4.10 6.20
N MET A 190 -8.26 -4.09 4.89
CA MET A 190 -8.42 -2.91 4.05
C MET A 190 -9.31 -3.17 2.84
N GLY A 191 -9.89 -2.08 2.31
CA GLY A 191 -10.52 -2.08 0.99
C GLY A 191 -9.97 -0.95 0.13
N SER A 192 -9.68 -1.21 -1.15
CA SER A 192 -9.28 -0.16 -2.07
C SER A 192 -10.35 0.14 -3.11
N PHE A 193 -10.47 1.43 -3.47
CA PHE A 193 -11.53 1.96 -4.30
C PHE A 193 -11.00 2.84 -5.42
N HIS A 194 -11.34 2.52 -6.66
CA HIS A 194 -10.90 3.20 -7.88
C HIS A 194 -12.08 3.78 -8.66
N HIS A 195 -13.31 3.57 -8.21
CA HIS A 195 -14.54 3.84 -8.97
C HIS A 195 -14.93 5.34 -9.04
N ALA A 196 -14.15 6.24 -8.45
CA ALA A 196 -14.29 7.68 -8.72
C ALA A 196 -13.99 8.03 -10.20
N PHE A 197 -13.27 7.17 -10.91
CA PHE A 197 -12.97 7.33 -12.33
C PHE A 197 -13.98 6.64 -13.26
N THR A 198 -14.94 5.89 -12.76
CA THR A 198 -15.87 5.10 -13.56
C THR A 198 -16.64 5.94 -14.60
N TRP A 199 -16.99 7.18 -14.26
CA TRP A 199 -17.61 8.12 -15.19
C TRP A 199 -16.81 8.25 -16.49
N LYS A 200 -15.55 8.62 -16.38
CA LYS A 200 -14.64 8.75 -17.54
C LYS A 200 -14.25 7.41 -18.13
N TYR A 201 -14.19 6.37 -17.32
CA TYR A 201 -13.80 5.03 -17.77
C TYR A 201 -14.75 4.45 -18.80
N PHE A 202 -16.06 4.69 -18.67
CA PHE A 202 -17.06 4.23 -19.62
C PHE A 202 -17.53 5.26 -20.66
N ALA A 203 -17.02 6.49 -20.63
CA ALA A 203 -17.32 7.47 -21.67
C ALA A 203 -17.08 6.96 -23.11
N PRO A 204 -16.00 6.22 -23.42
CA PRO A 204 -15.80 5.60 -24.72
C PRO A 204 -16.89 4.61 -25.13
N ALA A 205 -17.48 3.88 -24.18
CA ALA A 205 -18.55 2.94 -24.46
C ALA A 205 -19.82 3.65 -24.93
N HIS A 206 -20.17 4.78 -24.33
CA HIS A 206 -21.32 5.59 -24.72
C HIS A 206 -21.18 6.17 -26.13
N ALA A 207 -19.97 6.54 -26.56
CA ALA A 207 -19.70 7.08 -27.88
C ALA A 207 -20.04 6.09 -29.00
N HIS A 208 -19.92 4.78 -28.78
CA HIS A 208 -20.32 3.75 -29.75
C HIS A 208 -21.82 3.51 -29.77
N GLY A 209 -22.57 3.93 -28.77
CA GLY A 209 -23.97 3.65 -28.59
C GLY A 209 -24.29 2.16 -28.38
N GLY A 210 -25.55 1.84 -28.20
CA GLY A 210 -26.00 0.45 -28.04
C GLY A 210 -25.93 -0.10 -26.61
N ILE A 211 -25.59 0.72 -25.64
CA ILE A 211 -25.75 0.36 -24.23
C ILE A 211 -27.25 0.39 -23.89
N ASP A 212 -27.75 -0.74 -23.39
CA ASP A 212 -29.13 -0.83 -22.92
C ASP A 212 -29.30 0.06 -21.66
N PRO A 213 -30.32 0.92 -21.59
CA PRO A 213 -30.59 1.73 -20.41
C PRO A 213 -30.63 0.97 -19.08
N LYS A 214 -31.03 -0.29 -19.09
CA LYS A 214 -31.00 -1.15 -17.90
C LYS A 214 -29.59 -1.42 -17.36
N ASP A 215 -28.54 -1.18 -18.16
CA ASP A 215 -27.13 -1.43 -17.81
C ASP A 215 -26.39 -0.12 -17.43
N TYR A 216 -27.10 1.02 -17.32
CA TYR A 216 -26.48 2.28 -16.89
C TYR A 216 -25.95 2.23 -15.45
N ASP A 217 -26.42 1.30 -14.64
CA ASP A 217 -25.88 1.02 -13.30
C ASP A 217 -24.45 0.43 -13.33
N LEU A 218 -23.99 -0.11 -14.49
CA LEU A 218 -22.61 -0.46 -14.75
C LEU A 218 -21.86 0.67 -15.46
N TYR A 219 -22.41 1.13 -16.59
CA TYR A 219 -21.74 2.02 -17.55
C TYR A 219 -21.90 3.51 -17.22
N THR A 220 -22.62 3.86 -16.16
CA THR A 220 -23.08 5.21 -15.82
C THR A 220 -24.17 5.72 -16.80
N ASN A 221 -24.77 6.88 -16.53
CA ASN A 221 -25.67 7.52 -17.48
C ASN A 221 -24.91 8.00 -18.73
N PRO A 222 -25.57 8.03 -19.91
CA PRO A 222 -24.95 8.50 -21.16
C PRO A 222 -24.42 9.93 -21.03
N HIS A 223 -23.19 10.14 -21.47
CA HIS A 223 -22.52 11.44 -21.47
C HIS A 223 -21.48 11.53 -22.58
N ALA A 224 -21.01 12.75 -22.86
CA ALA A 224 -20.00 13.00 -23.87
C ALA A 224 -18.60 12.52 -23.42
N LEU A 225 -17.72 12.21 -24.40
CA LEU A 225 -16.34 11.77 -24.15
C LEU A 225 -15.51 12.74 -23.32
N ASP A 226 -15.78 14.04 -23.47
CA ASP A 226 -15.09 15.14 -22.80
C ASP A 226 -15.82 15.65 -21.55
N SER A 227 -16.86 14.91 -21.10
CA SER A 227 -17.57 15.26 -19.86
C SER A 227 -16.71 14.96 -18.66
N ASP A 228 -16.22 16.02 -18.01
CA ASP A 228 -15.39 15.96 -16.81
C ASP A 228 -16.20 15.94 -15.52
N THR A 229 -17.47 16.36 -15.57
CA THR A 229 -18.33 16.46 -14.39
C THR A 229 -19.38 15.36 -14.40
N PRO A 230 -19.33 14.43 -13.44
CA PRO A 230 -20.36 13.44 -13.24
C PRO A 230 -21.73 14.06 -12.92
N ASP A 231 -22.79 13.32 -13.20
CA ASP A 231 -24.14 13.71 -12.80
C ASP A 231 -24.44 13.37 -11.32
N ALA A 232 -25.57 13.87 -10.81
CA ALA A 232 -25.97 13.66 -9.42
C ALA A 232 -26.16 12.17 -9.08
N GLN A 233 -26.65 11.37 -10.03
CA GLN A 233 -26.86 9.93 -9.83
C GLN A 233 -25.52 9.21 -9.60
N PHE A 234 -24.48 9.59 -10.34
CA PHE A 234 -23.15 9.02 -10.16
C PHE A 234 -22.60 9.24 -8.74
N TYR A 235 -22.77 10.44 -8.18
CA TYR A 235 -22.33 10.74 -6.81
C TYR A 235 -23.07 9.92 -5.77
N GLU A 236 -24.39 9.73 -5.95
CA GLU A 236 -25.19 8.89 -5.06
C GLU A 236 -24.81 7.41 -5.16
N ASP A 237 -24.59 6.89 -6.36
CA ASP A 237 -24.18 5.52 -6.60
C ASP A 237 -22.77 5.23 -6.05
N TRP A 238 -21.82 6.17 -6.23
CA TRP A 238 -20.50 6.10 -5.65
C TRP A 238 -20.57 6.00 -4.12
N TRP A 239 -21.36 6.89 -3.51
CA TRP A 239 -21.53 6.91 -2.07
C TRP A 239 -22.22 5.66 -1.54
N ALA A 240 -23.28 5.20 -2.18
CA ALA A 240 -24.04 4.03 -1.73
C ALA A 240 -23.16 2.77 -1.66
N LYS A 241 -22.33 2.54 -2.68
CA LYS A 241 -21.40 1.40 -2.73
C LYS A 241 -20.31 1.49 -1.68
N LEU A 242 -19.71 2.66 -1.53
CA LEU A 242 -18.66 2.89 -0.55
C LEU A 242 -19.19 2.76 0.89
N LYS A 243 -20.34 3.38 1.16
CA LYS A 243 -21.02 3.30 2.45
C LYS A 243 -21.40 1.86 2.82
N GLU A 244 -21.94 1.09 1.87
CA GLU A 244 -22.28 -0.32 2.08
C GLU A 244 -21.04 -1.12 2.50
N PHE A 245 -19.93 -0.96 1.79
CA PHE A 245 -18.69 -1.66 2.13
C PHE A 245 -18.19 -1.30 3.52
N ILE A 246 -18.23 -0.02 3.89
CA ILE A 246 -17.85 0.46 5.23
C ILE A 246 -18.72 -0.20 6.29
N ASP A 247 -20.04 -0.17 6.13
CA ASP A 247 -20.99 -0.68 7.13
C ASP A 247 -20.91 -2.19 7.31
N VAL A 248 -20.74 -2.93 6.20
CA VAL A 248 -20.72 -4.40 6.21
C VAL A 248 -19.37 -4.95 6.68
N TYR A 249 -18.26 -4.38 6.16
CA TYR A 249 -16.93 -4.96 6.39
C TYR A 249 -16.10 -4.25 7.44
N GLN A 250 -16.50 -3.05 7.89
CA GLN A 250 -15.79 -2.31 8.95
C GLN A 250 -14.27 -2.31 8.78
N PRO A 251 -13.73 -1.90 7.60
CA PRO A 251 -12.30 -1.94 7.33
C PRO A 251 -11.51 -1.06 8.27
N ASP A 252 -10.25 -1.42 8.53
CA ASP A 252 -9.31 -0.60 9.30
C ASP A 252 -8.67 0.49 8.41
N LEU A 253 -8.63 0.26 7.08
CA LEU A 253 -8.07 1.18 6.08
C LEU A 253 -8.96 1.21 4.84
N ILE A 254 -9.29 2.42 4.39
CA ILE A 254 -9.81 2.70 3.05
C ILE A 254 -8.71 3.38 2.24
N TRP A 255 -8.42 2.86 1.06
CA TRP A 255 -7.45 3.42 0.14
C TRP A 255 -8.12 3.82 -1.18
N PHE A 256 -7.81 5.03 -1.68
CA PHE A 256 -8.32 5.55 -2.94
C PHE A 256 -7.23 5.73 -3.97
N ASP A 257 -7.57 5.34 -5.21
CA ASP A 257 -6.75 5.59 -6.38
C ASP A 257 -6.90 7.02 -6.91
N TRP A 258 -6.22 7.32 -8.01
CA TRP A 258 -6.27 8.56 -8.76
C TRP A 258 -7.71 9.01 -9.06
N TRP A 259 -7.89 10.30 -9.32
CA TRP A 259 -9.15 10.93 -9.76
C TRP A 259 -10.26 11.00 -8.69
N LEU A 260 -9.94 10.85 -7.43
CA LEU A 260 -10.91 11.10 -6.37
C LEU A 260 -11.37 12.59 -6.36
N GLU A 261 -10.59 13.50 -6.97
CA GLU A 261 -10.96 14.90 -7.24
C GLU A 261 -12.15 15.05 -8.20
N ASN A 262 -12.55 14.02 -8.95
CA ASN A 262 -13.80 14.01 -9.71
C ASN A 262 -15.03 14.03 -8.80
N MET A 263 -14.87 13.66 -7.54
CA MET A 263 -15.93 13.74 -6.53
C MET A 263 -15.98 15.15 -5.97
N THR A 264 -17.20 15.66 -5.71
CA THR A 264 -17.36 16.98 -5.10
C THR A 264 -16.70 17.07 -3.73
N GLU A 265 -16.34 18.27 -3.28
CA GLU A 265 -15.80 18.49 -1.93
C GLU A 265 -16.79 18.01 -0.87
N GLU A 266 -18.09 18.25 -1.07
CA GLU A 266 -19.17 17.78 -0.19
C GLU A 266 -19.15 16.25 -0.06
N SER A 267 -19.07 15.51 -1.19
CA SER A 267 -19.01 14.05 -1.20
C SER A 267 -17.78 13.52 -0.45
N ARG A 268 -16.64 14.19 -0.62
CA ARG A 268 -15.38 13.83 0.05
C ARG A 268 -15.42 14.08 1.55
N LEU A 269 -15.95 15.22 1.98
CA LEU A 269 -16.13 15.56 3.39
C LEU A 269 -17.16 14.67 4.08
N LYS A 270 -18.27 14.35 3.39
CA LYS A 270 -19.29 13.38 3.84
C LYS A 270 -18.65 12.02 4.10
N PHE A 271 -17.82 11.52 3.18
CA PHE A 271 -17.10 10.27 3.36
C PHE A 271 -16.16 10.30 4.57
N LEU A 272 -15.28 11.31 4.67
CA LEU A 272 -14.31 11.39 5.78
C LEU A 272 -15.02 11.45 7.13
N ALA A 273 -16.01 12.33 7.28
CA ALA A 273 -16.78 12.46 8.52
C ALA A 273 -17.48 11.13 8.86
N TYR A 274 -18.13 10.51 7.87
CA TYR A 274 -18.81 9.23 8.08
C TYR A 274 -17.87 8.14 8.55
N TYR A 275 -16.78 7.92 7.81
CA TYR A 275 -15.87 6.81 8.09
C TYR A 275 -15.12 6.98 9.41
N TYR A 276 -14.66 8.19 9.73
CA TYR A 276 -14.03 8.45 11.02
C TYR A 276 -15.02 8.31 12.20
N ASN A 277 -16.29 8.72 12.02
CA ASN A 277 -17.32 8.48 13.02
C ASN A 277 -17.63 6.99 13.20
N LYS A 278 -17.61 6.21 12.10
CA LYS A 278 -17.71 4.74 12.19
C LYS A 278 -16.52 4.13 12.94
N GLY A 279 -15.33 4.65 12.77
CA GLY A 279 -14.18 4.28 13.59
C GLY A 279 -14.44 4.50 15.08
N LEU A 280 -15.01 5.66 15.46
CA LEU A 280 -15.40 5.93 16.85
C LEU A 280 -16.45 4.93 17.35
N GLU A 281 -17.50 4.64 16.55
CA GLU A 281 -18.53 3.65 16.90
C GLU A 281 -17.95 2.25 17.13
N TRP A 282 -16.99 1.82 16.28
CA TRP A 282 -16.36 0.51 16.37
C TRP A 282 -15.24 0.44 17.39
N ASN A 283 -14.91 1.56 18.02
CA ASN A 283 -13.72 1.71 18.87
C ASN A 283 -12.43 1.26 18.13
N LYS A 284 -12.31 1.67 16.88
CA LYS A 284 -11.17 1.43 16.00
C LYS A 284 -10.54 2.76 15.56
N ASP A 285 -9.22 2.83 15.61
CA ASP A 285 -8.49 3.90 14.91
C ASP A 285 -8.37 3.50 13.45
N VAL A 286 -9.19 4.10 12.58
CA VAL A 286 -9.21 3.84 11.15
C VAL A 286 -8.32 4.82 10.39
N ALA A 287 -7.87 4.44 9.19
CA ALA A 287 -7.03 5.26 8.33
C ALA A 287 -7.60 5.40 6.92
N VAL A 288 -7.26 6.50 6.25
CA VAL A 288 -7.59 6.76 4.85
C VAL A 288 -6.32 7.07 4.08
N CYS A 289 -6.10 6.40 2.93
CA CYS A 289 -5.03 6.74 2.00
C CYS A 289 -5.61 7.34 0.71
N TYR A 290 -4.87 8.28 0.11
CA TYR A 290 -5.30 8.99 -1.09
C TYR A 290 -4.12 9.40 -1.97
N LYS A 291 -4.38 9.64 -3.25
CA LYS A 291 -3.41 10.17 -4.22
C LYS A 291 -3.64 11.66 -4.50
N GLU A 292 -2.65 12.30 -5.08
CA GLU A 292 -2.67 13.72 -5.51
C GLU A 292 -2.91 14.73 -4.37
N THR A 293 -3.89 15.64 -4.56
CA THR A 293 -4.19 16.76 -3.66
C THR A 293 -5.63 16.71 -3.15
N THR A 294 -6.26 15.54 -3.22
CA THR A 294 -7.69 15.35 -2.91
C THR A 294 -8.04 15.63 -1.46
N PHE A 295 -7.17 15.25 -0.54
CA PHE A 295 -7.24 15.55 0.89
C PHE A 295 -5.98 16.30 1.35
N THR A 296 -5.98 16.75 2.59
CA THR A 296 -4.80 17.32 3.23
C THR A 296 -4.02 16.25 3.99
N GLU A 297 -2.71 16.43 4.11
CA GLU A 297 -1.85 15.50 4.87
C GLU A 297 -2.14 15.51 6.38
N THR A 298 -3.02 16.40 6.86
CA THR A 298 -3.53 16.42 8.24
C THR A 298 -4.81 15.61 8.41
N THR A 299 -5.51 15.30 7.31
CA THR A 299 -6.80 14.58 7.35
C THR A 299 -6.73 13.14 6.86
N ALA A 300 -5.74 12.81 6.02
CA ALA A 300 -5.54 11.49 5.45
C ALA A 300 -4.07 11.28 5.05
N ILE A 301 -3.70 10.06 4.70
CA ILE A 301 -2.32 9.63 4.40
C ILE A 301 -2.10 9.71 2.90
N LYS A 302 -1.10 10.48 2.49
CA LYS A 302 -0.73 10.63 1.08
C LYS A 302 -0.03 9.37 0.55
N ASP A 303 -0.45 8.93 -0.64
CA ASP A 303 0.17 7.86 -1.39
C ASP A 303 0.97 8.40 -2.58
N TYR A 304 2.13 7.79 -2.84
CA TYR A 304 3.02 8.08 -3.96
C TYR A 304 3.14 6.83 -4.84
N GLU A 305 2.27 6.68 -5.84
CA GLU A 305 2.29 5.51 -6.73
C GLU A 305 3.67 5.23 -7.31
N ARG A 306 4.22 4.04 -7.05
CA ARG A 306 5.54 3.60 -7.50
C ARG A 306 6.60 4.68 -7.31
N GLY A 307 6.45 5.45 -6.23
CA GLY A 307 7.23 6.64 -5.97
C GLY A 307 7.77 6.67 -4.56
N ARG A 308 8.78 7.51 -4.37
CA ARG A 308 9.41 7.72 -3.07
C ARG A 308 9.92 9.14 -2.98
N PRO A 309 9.56 9.91 -1.95
CA PRO A 309 10.21 11.18 -1.66
C PRO A 309 11.73 11.00 -1.48
N ASN A 310 12.50 12.01 -1.90
CA ASN A 310 13.96 12.01 -1.75
C ASN A 310 14.40 12.19 -0.30
N GLN A 311 13.56 12.86 0.50
CA GLN A 311 13.82 13.19 1.90
C GLN A 311 12.73 12.61 2.80
N PRO A 312 13.00 12.41 4.09
CA PRO A 312 11.99 12.07 5.07
C PRO A 312 10.84 13.08 5.07
N LYS A 313 9.63 12.58 5.29
CA LYS A 313 8.44 13.41 5.50
C LYS A 313 8.09 13.44 6.98
N GLU A 314 7.58 14.58 7.44
CA GLU A 314 7.07 14.73 8.81
C GLU A 314 5.87 13.80 9.03
N ASN A 315 4.86 13.90 8.14
CA ASN A 315 3.71 13.02 8.15
C ASN A 315 4.06 11.66 7.54
N PRO A 316 3.55 10.55 8.11
CA PRO A 316 3.61 9.23 7.48
C PRO A 316 2.96 9.25 6.09
N TRP A 317 3.52 8.51 5.17
CA TRP A 317 3.04 8.37 3.80
C TRP A 317 3.08 6.92 3.35
N LEU A 318 2.35 6.63 2.29
CA LEU A 318 2.30 5.31 1.68
C LEU A 318 2.92 5.36 0.29
N THR A 319 3.43 4.24 -0.19
CA THR A 319 3.61 3.99 -1.61
C THR A 319 2.92 2.68 -1.98
N ASP A 320 2.02 2.75 -2.94
CA ASP A 320 1.55 1.56 -3.60
C ASP A 320 2.49 1.20 -4.75
N THR A 321 2.87 -0.06 -4.82
CA THR A 321 3.73 -0.59 -5.87
C THR A 321 3.32 -2.00 -6.27
N SER A 322 3.78 -2.43 -7.44
CA SER A 322 3.57 -3.78 -7.94
C SER A 322 4.89 -4.40 -8.35
N PRO A 323 5.09 -5.69 -8.11
CA PRO A 323 6.28 -6.37 -8.62
C PRO A 323 6.35 -6.35 -10.15
N GLY A 324 5.19 -6.29 -10.81
CA GLY A 324 5.04 -6.23 -12.26
C GLY A 324 3.85 -5.37 -12.69
N ALA A 325 2.94 -5.92 -13.46
CA ALA A 325 1.68 -5.29 -13.82
C ALA A 325 0.72 -5.25 -12.62
N TRP A 326 -0.28 -4.34 -12.64
CA TRP A 326 -1.28 -4.26 -11.59
C TRP A 326 -2.23 -5.47 -11.61
N PHE A 327 -2.80 -5.79 -12.75
CA PHE A 327 -3.62 -6.98 -12.97
C PHE A 327 -2.81 -8.10 -13.61
N TYR A 328 -3.42 -9.29 -13.67
CA TYR A 328 -2.89 -10.42 -14.42
C TYR A 328 -2.40 -10.00 -15.82
N ARG A 329 -1.21 -10.48 -16.15
CA ARG A 329 -0.59 -10.27 -17.46
C ARG A 329 0.19 -11.54 -17.83
N PRO A 330 -0.17 -12.20 -18.94
CA PRO A 330 0.61 -13.34 -19.43
C PRO A 330 2.08 -12.97 -19.61
N GLY A 331 2.99 -13.82 -19.16
CA GLY A 331 4.45 -13.59 -19.29
C GLY A 331 4.99 -12.35 -18.56
N ALA A 332 4.26 -11.85 -17.55
CA ALA A 332 4.72 -10.70 -16.75
C ALA A 332 6.10 -10.96 -16.15
N GLN A 333 6.97 -9.95 -16.24
CA GLN A 333 8.23 -9.93 -15.52
C GLN A 333 8.00 -9.29 -14.15
N PHE A 334 8.59 -9.88 -13.12
CA PHE A 334 8.47 -9.40 -11.75
C PHE A 334 9.80 -8.86 -11.25
N LYS A 335 9.75 -7.86 -10.37
CA LYS A 335 10.89 -7.44 -9.56
C LYS A 335 11.39 -8.62 -8.72
N SER A 336 12.68 -8.67 -8.47
CA SER A 336 13.25 -9.65 -7.55
C SER A 336 12.87 -9.35 -6.09
N PRO A 337 12.94 -10.34 -5.18
CA PRO A 337 12.79 -10.09 -3.74
C PRO A 337 13.75 -9.02 -3.22
N ASN A 338 15.02 -9.00 -3.69
CA ASN A 338 16.00 -7.97 -3.34
C ASN A 338 15.52 -6.56 -3.70
N GLU A 339 15.01 -6.37 -4.93
CA GLU A 339 14.50 -5.07 -5.36
C GLU A 339 13.33 -4.60 -4.48
N LEU A 340 12.45 -5.51 -4.03
CA LEU A 340 11.32 -5.16 -3.16
C LEU A 340 11.76 -4.89 -1.72
N VAL A 341 12.73 -5.62 -1.21
CA VAL A 341 13.35 -5.35 0.10
C VAL A 341 14.03 -3.98 0.10
N ASP A 342 14.78 -3.66 -0.94
CA ASP A 342 15.45 -2.36 -1.12
C ASP A 342 14.43 -1.20 -1.13
N ILE A 343 13.33 -1.38 -1.86
CA ILE A 343 12.23 -0.41 -1.89
C ILE A 343 11.64 -0.22 -0.49
N LEU A 344 11.35 -1.31 0.23
CA LEU A 344 10.78 -1.27 1.58
C LEU A 344 11.71 -0.56 2.57
N VAL A 345 12.99 -0.92 2.58
CA VAL A 345 13.98 -0.32 3.50
C VAL A 345 14.13 1.18 3.25
N ASP A 346 14.25 1.59 1.99
CA ASP A 346 14.37 3.00 1.63
C ASP A 346 13.12 3.81 2.03
N ILE A 347 11.92 3.28 1.80
CA ILE A 347 10.65 3.88 2.18
C ILE A 347 10.56 4.08 3.69
N VAL A 348 10.84 3.01 4.45
CA VAL A 348 10.72 3.02 5.92
C VAL A 348 11.69 4.00 6.56
N SER A 349 12.91 4.13 6.03
CA SER A 349 13.90 5.10 6.51
C SER A 349 13.43 6.56 6.36
N LYS A 350 12.43 6.83 5.52
CA LYS A 350 11.89 8.16 5.21
C LYS A 350 10.46 8.39 5.71
N ASN A 351 10.01 7.63 6.70
CA ASN A 351 8.67 7.68 7.31
C ASN A 351 7.56 7.10 6.44
N GLY A 352 7.89 6.27 5.45
CA GLY A 352 6.92 5.67 4.56
C GLY A 352 6.49 4.25 4.94
N LEU A 353 5.43 3.79 4.28
CA LEU A 353 4.92 2.43 4.30
C LEU A 353 4.77 1.91 2.87
N MET A 354 4.92 0.62 2.67
CA MET A 354 4.72 -0.02 1.37
C MET A 354 3.40 -0.78 1.32
N LEU A 355 2.60 -0.54 0.29
CA LEU A 355 1.44 -1.35 -0.10
C LEU A 355 1.79 -2.10 -1.39
N LEU A 356 2.04 -3.40 -1.27
CA LEU A 356 2.45 -4.25 -2.39
C LEU A 356 1.24 -4.88 -3.07
N ASN A 357 1.14 -4.72 -4.36
CA ASN A 357 0.12 -5.38 -5.16
C ASN A 357 0.46 -6.85 -5.42
N VAL A 358 -0.56 -7.68 -5.37
CA VAL A 358 -0.54 -9.08 -5.86
C VAL A 358 -1.52 -9.18 -7.03
N PRO A 359 -1.06 -9.52 -8.25
CA PRO A 359 -1.92 -9.76 -9.39
C PRO A 359 -2.28 -11.27 -9.50
N PRO A 360 -3.44 -11.72 -9.02
CA PRO A 360 -3.88 -13.11 -9.18
C PRO A 360 -4.12 -13.49 -10.64
N ASN A 361 -4.11 -14.78 -10.91
CA ASN A 361 -4.59 -15.34 -12.18
C ASN A 361 -6.09 -15.04 -12.40
N PRO A 362 -6.62 -15.18 -13.63
CA PRO A 362 -8.03 -14.93 -13.91
C PRO A 362 -9.00 -15.69 -13.00
N ASP A 363 -8.68 -16.93 -12.63
CA ASP A 363 -9.47 -17.80 -11.74
C ASP A 363 -9.37 -17.46 -10.24
N GLY A 364 -8.53 -16.49 -9.87
CA GLY A 364 -8.29 -16.08 -8.49
C GLY A 364 -7.19 -16.87 -7.76
N SER A 365 -6.49 -17.79 -8.41
CA SER A 365 -5.28 -18.40 -7.84
C SER A 365 -4.11 -17.40 -7.87
N ILE A 366 -3.17 -17.51 -6.91
CA ILE A 366 -1.95 -16.69 -6.93
C ILE A 366 -0.90 -17.41 -7.77
N PRO A 367 -0.23 -16.73 -8.74
CA PRO A 367 0.84 -17.32 -9.53
C PRO A 367 2.00 -17.80 -8.63
N GLN A 368 2.58 -19.00 -8.90
CA GLN A 368 3.65 -19.57 -8.10
C GLN A 368 4.85 -18.62 -7.94
N VAL A 369 5.25 -17.93 -9.01
CA VAL A 369 6.33 -16.93 -8.96
C VAL A 369 6.06 -15.80 -7.97
N MET A 370 4.78 -15.44 -7.76
CA MET A 370 4.37 -14.45 -6.78
C MET A 370 4.37 -15.03 -5.36
N GLU A 371 3.95 -16.29 -5.20
CA GLU A 371 4.05 -16.99 -3.91
C GLU A 371 5.50 -17.06 -3.44
N ASP A 372 6.41 -17.49 -4.31
CA ASP A 372 7.85 -17.61 -4.02
C ASP A 372 8.45 -16.25 -3.62
N LEU A 373 8.14 -15.20 -4.38
CA LEU A 373 8.59 -13.83 -4.10
C LEU A 373 8.14 -13.35 -2.72
N LEU A 374 6.87 -13.56 -2.36
CA LEU A 374 6.32 -13.15 -1.06
C LEU A 374 6.91 -13.97 0.10
N ILE A 375 7.17 -15.25 -0.11
CA ILE A 375 7.83 -16.11 0.88
C ILE A 375 9.26 -15.63 1.13
N ASP A 376 10.01 -15.29 0.10
CA ASP A 376 11.39 -14.78 0.21
C ASP A 376 11.44 -13.44 0.95
N MET A 377 10.53 -12.50 0.62
CA MET A 377 10.38 -11.26 1.39
C MET A 377 10.09 -11.53 2.87
N GLY A 378 9.18 -12.47 3.13
CA GLY A 378 8.82 -12.88 4.49
C GLY A 378 9.98 -13.50 5.25
N ALA A 379 10.81 -14.31 4.60
CA ALA A 379 12.02 -14.88 5.20
C ALA A 379 13.00 -13.77 5.62
N TRP A 380 13.20 -12.77 4.76
CA TRP A 380 14.03 -11.60 5.10
C TRP A 380 13.44 -10.80 6.28
N LEU A 381 12.12 -10.51 6.25
CA LEU A 381 11.42 -9.76 7.29
C LEU A 381 11.37 -10.51 8.63
N ASN A 382 11.35 -11.85 8.62
CA ASN A 382 11.42 -12.64 9.84
C ASN A 382 12.75 -12.46 10.59
N ILE A 383 13.83 -12.17 9.87
CA ILE A 383 15.16 -11.92 10.43
C ILE A 383 15.37 -10.45 10.76
N ASN A 384 15.01 -9.56 9.83
CA ASN A 384 15.33 -8.14 9.90
C ASN A 384 14.15 -7.25 10.34
N GLY A 385 13.00 -7.82 10.66
CA GLY A 385 11.76 -7.10 10.96
C GLY A 385 11.85 -6.11 12.12
N ASP A 386 12.74 -6.32 13.09
CA ASP A 386 12.98 -5.37 14.17
C ASP A 386 13.49 -4.02 13.66
N ALA A 387 14.24 -4.02 12.57
CA ALA A 387 14.73 -2.82 11.90
C ALA A 387 13.66 -2.12 11.04
N ILE A 388 12.49 -2.76 10.84
CA ILE A 388 11.39 -2.29 9.99
C ILE A 388 10.16 -1.92 10.83
N TYR A 389 9.52 -2.91 11.48
CA TYR A 389 8.26 -2.72 12.17
C TYR A 389 8.40 -1.89 13.45
N GLY A 390 7.44 -0.98 13.67
CA GLY A 390 7.43 -0.12 14.85
C GLY A 390 8.62 0.85 14.91
N THR A 391 9.30 1.09 13.78
CA THR A 391 10.39 2.06 13.70
C THR A 391 9.90 3.42 13.22
N ARG A 392 10.75 4.44 13.40
CA ARG A 392 10.57 5.80 12.87
C ARG A 392 11.86 6.22 12.15
N PRO A 393 11.83 7.26 11.32
CA PRO A 393 13.07 7.82 10.78
C PRO A 393 14.03 8.24 11.92
N TRP A 394 15.31 8.06 11.67
CA TRP A 394 16.33 8.75 12.46
C TRP A 394 16.58 10.14 11.88
N ILE A 395 17.32 11.01 12.57
CA ILE A 395 17.65 12.38 12.11
C ILE A 395 18.36 12.40 10.74
N VAL A 396 19.07 11.33 10.40
CA VAL A 396 19.63 11.06 9.08
C VAL A 396 18.99 9.78 8.56
N PHE A 397 18.35 9.81 7.38
CA PHE A 397 17.68 8.63 6.83
C PHE A 397 18.65 7.63 6.19
N GLY A 398 19.83 8.09 5.78
CA GLY A 398 20.83 7.22 5.14
C GLY A 398 22.03 7.95 4.59
N GLU A 399 22.99 7.18 4.11
CA GLU A 399 24.19 7.63 3.40
C GLU A 399 24.49 6.69 2.24
N GLY A 400 25.40 7.09 1.35
CA GLY A 400 25.86 6.29 0.23
C GLY A 400 25.71 6.99 -1.12
N PRO A 401 26.22 6.39 -2.21
CA PRO A 401 26.28 7.04 -3.52
C PRO A 401 24.96 6.99 -4.31
N THR A 402 24.05 6.08 -3.98
CA THR A 402 22.83 5.90 -4.78
C THR A 402 21.81 6.99 -4.50
N ARG A 403 21.39 7.69 -5.55
CA ARG A 403 20.42 8.77 -5.50
C ARG A 403 19.15 8.37 -6.23
N LEU A 404 17.99 8.74 -5.67
CA LEU A 404 16.72 8.65 -6.35
C LEU A 404 16.53 9.87 -7.26
N PRO A 405 15.92 9.72 -8.44
CA PRO A 405 15.46 10.87 -9.21
C PRO A 405 14.53 11.75 -8.40
N GLU A 406 14.54 13.05 -8.66
CA GLU A 406 13.56 13.95 -8.10
C GLU A 406 12.14 13.60 -8.56
N GLY A 407 11.17 13.73 -7.66
CA GLY A 407 9.75 13.50 -7.91
C GLY A 407 9.15 12.40 -7.05
N GLY A 408 7.89 12.63 -6.64
CA GLY A 408 7.18 11.73 -5.73
C GLY A 408 6.61 10.48 -6.39
N HIS A 409 5.99 10.62 -7.59
CA HIS A 409 5.26 9.52 -8.26
C HIS A 409 6.07 8.88 -9.39
N LYS A 410 5.86 7.58 -9.60
CA LYS A 410 6.37 6.80 -10.75
C LYS A 410 7.90 6.85 -10.95
N VAL A 411 8.64 6.99 -9.86
CA VAL A 411 10.11 6.96 -9.89
C VAL A 411 10.62 5.59 -10.35
N GLU A 412 9.98 4.52 -9.88
CA GLU A 412 10.34 3.14 -10.24
C GLU A 412 10.13 2.82 -11.72
N ASP A 413 9.20 3.50 -12.39
CA ASP A 413 8.96 3.32 -13.83
C ASP A 413 10.03 3.99 -14.70
N LYS A 414 10.78 4.95 -14.12
CA LYS A 414 11.78 5.74 -14.86
C LYS A 414 13.19 5.19 -14.73
N VAL A 415 13.53 4.63 -13.57
CA VAL A 415 14.91 4.22 -13.26
C VAL A 415 14.90 2.95 -12.42
N LYS A 416 15.67 1.95 -12.87
CA LYS A 416 15.99 0.79 -12.04
C LYS A 416 17.08 1.19 -11.05
N ILE A 417 16.76 1.17 -9.76
CA ILE A 417 17.69 1.49 -8.69
C ILE A 417 18.41 0.21 -8.26
N ALA A 418 19.73 0.24 -8.28
CA ALA A 418 20.58 -0.82 -7.72
C ALA A 418 21.42 -0.20 -6.60
N TYR A 419 21.13 -0.56 -5.38
CA TYR A 419 21.91 -0.13 -4.22
C TYR A 419 23.27 -0.85 -4.18
N LYS A 420 24.22 -0.23 -3.48
CA LYS A 420 25.57 -0.75 -3.26
C LYS A 420 25.78 -1.10 -1.79
N ASN A 421 26.79 -1.86 -1.52
CA ASN A 421 27.21 -2.21 -0.15
C ASN A 421 27.71 -1.01 0.69
N THR A 422 27.83 0.17 0.09
CA THR A 422 28.12 1.45 0.74
C THR A 422 26.89 2.32 0.94
N ASP A 423 25.73 1.90 0.43
CA ASP A 423 24.45 2.54 0.74
C ASP A 423 23.92 2.03 2.07
N ILE A 424 23.69 2.94 2.99
CA ILE A 424 23.17 2.65 4.33
C ILE A 424 21.83 3.35 4.49
N ARG A 425 20.88 2.70 5.17
CA ARG A 425 19.63 3.32 5.62
C ARG A 425 19.51 3.20 7.12
N PHE A 426 18.92 4.22 7.75
CA PHE A 426 18.77 4.26 9.20
C PHE A 426 17.30 4.25 9.59
N THR A 427 16.98 3.48 10.65
CA THR A 427 15.68 3.48 11.30
C THR A 427 15.84 3.50 12.80
N LYS A 428 14.94 4.19 13.53
CA LYS A 428 14.98 4.34 14.99
C LYS A 428 13.89 3.49 15.64
N LYS A 429 14.25 2.67 16.61
CA LYS A 429 13.32 1.85 17.39
C LYS A 429 12.90 2.49 18.69
N SER A 430 13.86 3.11 19.36
CA SER A 430 13.69 3.81 20.65
C SER A 430 14.74 4.89 20.79
N ASP A 431 14.69 5.64 21.90
CA ASP A 431 15.68 6.68 22.16
C ASP A 431 17.11 6.16 22.37
N LYS A 432 17.26 4.84 22.62
CA LYS A 432 18.56 4.21 22.85
C LYS A 432 18.92 3.15 21.85
N GLU A 433 18.10 2.96 20.83
CA GLU A 433 18.26 1.88 19.87
C GLU A 433 17.85 2.31 18.47
N PHE A 434 18.75 2.14 17.53
CA PHE A 434 18.49 2.35 16.11
C PHE A 434 19.21 1.30 15.27
N PHE A 435 18.91 1.26 13.97
CA PHE A 435 19.48 0.31 13.04
C PHE A 435 20.21 1.03 11.93
N ALA A 436 21.35 0.47 11.52
CA ALA A 436 22.02 0.75 10.27
C ALA A 436 21.82 -0.45 9.34
N ILE A 437 21.13 -0.21 8.23
CA ILE A 437 20.79 -1.25 7.24
C ILE A 437 21.68 -1.06 6.03
N VAL A 438 22.62 -1.98 5.83
CA VAL A 438 23.53 -2.02 4.67
C VAL A 438 22.77 -2.64 3.51
N MET A 439 22.64 -1.91 2.40
CA MET A 439 21.69 -2.24 1.32
C MET A 439 22.13 -3.38 0.40
N ASP A 440 23.40 -3.75 0.43
CA ASP A 440 23.95 -4.88 -0.34
C ASP A 440 25.07 -5.54 0.48
N LYS A 441 25.46 -6.76 0.10
CA LYS A 441 26.45 -7.55 0.85
C LYS A 441 27.83 -6.91 0.84
N PRO A 442 28.40 -6.58 2.02
CA PRO A 442 29.74 -6.05 2.11
C PRO A 442 30.81 -7.12 1.79
N GLU A 443 31.82 -6.73 1.03
CA GLU A 443 32.98 -7.61 0.74
C GLU A 443 34.06 -7.57 1.83
N ASN A 444 34.21 -6.41 2.45
CA ASN A 444 35.24 -6.10 3.44
C ASN A 444 34.62 -5.45 4.68
N GLU A 445 35.34 -4.53 5.32
CA GLU A 445 34.78 -3.72 6.41
C GLU A 445 33.66 -2.79 5.92
N ILE A 446 32.71 -2.52 6.82
CA ILE A 446 31.62 -1.56 6.60
C ILE A 446 32.04 -0.26 7.30
N VAL A 447 32.07 0.85 6.55
CA VAL A 447 32.37 2.17 7.10
C VAL A 447 31.13 3.05 7.02
N ILE A 448 30.52 3.35 8.19
CA ILE A 448 29.35 4.23 8.29
C ILE A 448 29.86 5.63 8.65
N LYS A 449 30.01 6.50 7.64
CA LYS A 449 30.62 7.83 7.78
C LYS A 449 29.81 8.75 8.69
N THR A 450 28.48 8.74 8.58
CA THR A 450 27.55 9.51 9.42
C THR A 450 27.79 9.29 10.91
N LEU A 451 28.25 8.11 11.31
CA LEU A 451 28.52 7.76 12.70
C LEU A 451 29.97 8.04 13.16
N SER A 452 30.71 8.84 12.41
CA SER A 452 32.07 9.26 12.80
C SER A 452 32.06 10.08 14.10
N THR A 453 33.24 10.22 14.73
CA THR A 453 33.42 11.11 15.87
C THR A 453 33.50 12.59 15.50
N GLU A 454 33.69 12.92 14.20
CA GLU A 454 33.81 14.29 13.68
C GLU A 454 32.48 14.90 13.24
N ILE A 455 31.57 14.12 12.62
CA ILE A 455 30.30 14.63 12.10
C ILE A 455 29.34 15.05 13.22
N GLY A 456 29.40 14.37 14.37
CA GLY A 456 28.58 14.75 15.53
C GLY A 456 27.09 14.37 15.44
N ALA A 457 26.67 13.65 14.41
CA ALA A 457 25.30 13.18 14.27
C ALA A 457 24.87 12.25 15.44
N LEU A 458 25.83 11.57 16.04
CA LEU A 458 25.64 10.73 17.23
C LEU A 458 26.65 11.12 18.31
N ASN A 459 26.20 11.70 19.43
CA ASN A 459 27.07 12.02 20.57
C ASN A 459 27.10 10.92 21.67
N SER A 460 26.14 10.00 21.62
CA SER A 460 26.07 8.90 22.58
C SER A 460 27.16 7.87 22.34
N ARG A 461 27.63 7.25 23.42
CA ARG A 461 28.54 6.11 23.36
C ARG A 461 27.78 4.89 22.87
N ILE A 462 28.32 4.19 21.88
CA ILE A 462 27.81 2.90 21.42
C ILE A 462 28.23 1.84 22.45
N LEU A 463 27.25 1.09 22.94
CA LEU A 463 27.46 0.01 23.92
C LEU A 463 27.60 -1.34 23.18
N LYS A 464 26.83 -1.58 22.14
CA LYS A 464 26.74 -2.85 21.45
C LYS A 464 26.34 -2.68 20.00
N ILE A 465 26.86 -3.53 19.14
CA ILE A 465 26.40 -3.71 17.76
C ILE A 465 26.15 -5.19 17.52
N GLU A 466 25.01 -5.51 16.93
CA GLU A 466 24.59 -6.89 16.60
C GLU A 466 24.11 -6.93 15.15
N LEU A 467 24.51 -7.93 14.40
CA LEU A 467 23.88 -8.28 13.11
C LEU A 467 22.62 -9.08 13.39
N LEU A 468 21.46 -8.62 12.93
CA LEU A 468 20.20 -9.34 13.12
C LEU A 468 20.28 -10.74 12.47
N GLY A 469 19.78 -11.75 13.18
CA GLY A 469 19.83 -13.15 12.76
C GLY A 469 21.18 -13.84 12.95
N SER A 470 22.20 -13.16 13.52
CA SER A 470 23.51 -13.74 13.78
C SER A 470 23.83 -13.78 15.28
N ASN A 471 24.51 -14.82 15.70
CA ASN A 471 25.08 -14.92 17.05
C ASN A 471 26.58 -14.52 17.08
N GLU A 472 27.12 -14.06 15.97
CA GLU A 472 28.52 -13.65 15.88
C GLU A 472 28.76 -12.37 16.68
N THR A 473 29.84 -12.34 17.48
CA THR A 473 30.28 -11.10 18.15
C THR A 473 30.87 -10.17 17.11
N ILE A 474 30.17 -9.06 16.83
CA ILE A 474 30.58 -8.06 15.86
C ILE A 474 31.72 -7.23 16.44
N LYS A 475 32.85 -7.15 15.71
CA LYS A 475 33.97 -6.28 16.01
C LYS A 475 33.79 -4.95 15.31
N TRP A 476 33.94 -3.87 16.06
CA TRP A 476 33.76 -2.52 15.55
C TRP A 476 34.62 -1.50 16.28
N GLU A 477 34.88 -0.39 15.63
CA GLU A 477 35.57 0.76 16.21
C GLU A 477 34.94 2.05 15.67
N ARG A 478 34.75 3.04 16.54
CA ARG A 478 34.27 4.36 16.14
C ARG A 478 35.44 5.31 16.01
N THR A 479 35.69 5.78 14.81
CA THR A 479 36.85 6.60 14.42
C THR A 479 36.39 7.97 13.90
N LYS A 480 37.38 8.84 13.59
CA LYS A 480 37.13 10.10 12.88
C LYS A 480 36.58 9.89 11.46
N LYS A 481 36.85 8.76 10.82
CA LYS A 481 36.38 8.44 9.46
C LYS A 481 34.98 7.85 9.44
N GLY A 482 34.50 7.27 10.53
CA GLY A 482 33.21 6.61 10.63
C GLY A 482 33.17 5.55 11.74
N LEU A 483 32.02 4.90 11.86
CA LEU A 483 31.88 3.64 12.57
C LEU A 483 32.36 2.54 11.62
N VAL A 484 33.47 1.89 11.97
CA VAL A 484 34.05 0.79 11.20
C VAL A 484 33.58 -0.53 11.81
N ILE A 485 32.87 -1.34 11.05
CA ILE A 485 32.39 -2.67 11.45
C ILE A 485 33.15 -3.70 10.59
N GLN A 486 33.83 -4.66 11.23
CA GLN A 486 34.44 -5.77 10.49
C GLN A 486 33.34 -6.66 9.90
N SER A 487 33.48 -6.99 8.61
CA SER A 487 32.49 -7.83 7.94
C SER A 487 32.31 -9.14 8.69
N PRO A 488 31.07 -9.54 8.98
CA PRO A 488 30.75 -10.84 9.57
C PRO A 488 31.24 -11.99 8.68
N LYS A 489 31.51 -13.14 9.28
CA LYS A 489 31.92 -14.35 8.55
C LYS A 489 30.83 -14.91 7.66
N ALA A 490 29.57 -14.71 8.09
CA ALA A 490 28.39 -15.12 7.36
C ALA A 490 27.25 -14.13 7.57
N PHE A 491 26.50 -13.88 6.52
CA PHE A 491 25.28 -13.06 6.56
C PHE A 491 24.06 -13.99 6.61
N PRO A 492 23.08 -13.70 7.50
CA PRO A 492 21.87 -14.53 7.65
C PRO A 492 20.91 -14.50 6.47
N THR A 493 21.02 -13.49 5.60
CA THR A 493 20.19 -13.28 4.40
C THR A 493 21.05 -12.92 3.20
N ASP A 494 20.49 -13.03 1.99
CA ASP A 494 21.18 -12.67 0.74
C ASP A 494 20.97 -11.19 0.34
N TYR A 495 20.00 -10.50 0.99
CA TYR A 495 19.62 -9.10 0.72
C TYR A 495 20.11 -8.22 1.87
N ALA A 496 19.74 -6.93 1.85
CA ALA A 496 20.09 -5.93 2.85
C ALA A 496 20.26 -6.47 4.30
N HIS A 497 21.26 -5.96 5.02
CA HIS A 497 21.70 -6.50 6.31
C HIS A 497 21.55 -5.47 7.42
N ALA A 498 20.75 -5.76 8.45
CA ALA A 498 20.46 -4.82 9.52
C ALA A 498 21.37 -5.02 10.73
N PHE A 499 22.09 -3.98 11.12
CA PHE A 499 22.88 -3.89 12.33
C PHE A 499 22.12 -3.10 13.39
N ARG A 500 21.79 -3.75 14.52
CA ARG A 500 21.25 -3.10 15.70
C ARG A 500 22.36 -2.37 16.43
N ILE A 501 22.16 -1.09 16.75
CA ILE A 501 23.10 -0.23 17.46
C ILE A 501 22.44 0.21 18.76
N VAL A 502 23.01 -0.22 19.89
CA VAL A 502 22.54 0.09 21.25
C VAL A 502 23.44 1.16 21.88
N LEU A 503 22.82 2.19 22.46
CA LEU A 503 23.46 3.38 22.98
C LEU A 503 23.35 3.47 24.50
N GLU A 504 24.35 4.13 25.14
CA GLU A 504 24.29 4.53 26.55
C GLU A 504 23.31 5.68 26.77
N GLY A 505 23.33 6.67 25.87
CA GLY A 505 22.48 7.87 25.87
C GLY A 505 21.37 7.82 24.86
N TYR A 506 21.03 8.96 24.27
CA TYR A 506 19.94 9.11 23.30
C TYR A 506 20.46 9.04 21.86
N THR A 507 19.59 8.60 20.93
CA THR A 507 19.88 8.55 19.50
C THR A 507 19.95 9.93 18.87
N GLU A 508 19.34 10.94 19.48
CA GLU A 508 19.25 12.31 18.96
C GLU A 508 20.12 13.26 19.78
N ASN A 509 20.85 14.10 19.07
CA ASN A 509 21.37 15.32 19.59
C ASN A 509 20.44 16.45 19.15
N ASN A 510 20.19 17.44 20.01
CA ASN A 510 19.58 18.70 19.64
C ASN A 510 20.56 19.51 18.76
N ILE A 511 20.90 19.00 17.59
CA ILE A 511 21.57 19.78 16.56
C ILE A 511 20.45 20.45 15.76
N GLY A 512 20.12 21.69 16.16
CA GLY A 512 19.30 22.55 15.33
C GLY A 512 20.06 22.85 14.03
N GLY A 513 19.72 22.13 12.97
CA GLY A 513 20.30 22.30 11.66
C GLY A 513 19.96 21.11 10.76
N ASP A 514 19.53 21.45 9.58
CA ASP A 514 19.24 20.56 8.46
C ASP A 514 20.48 19.73 8.12
N VAL A 515 20.58 18.50 8.66
CA VAL A 515 21.66 17.57 8.25
C VAL A 515 21.14 16.79 7.05
N GLY A 516 21.10 17.46 5.91
CA GLY A 516 20.91 16.83 4.62
C GLY A 516 21.95 15.71 4.39
N ALA A 517 21.62 14.73 3.56
CA ALA A 517 22.58 13.71 3.13
C ALA A 517 23.88 14.40 2.70
N HIS A 518 25.00 14.05 3.32
CA HIS A 518 26.29 14.61 2.94
C HIS A 518 26.57 14.25 1.48
N GLU A 519 26.67 15.28 0.65
CA GLU A 519 27.19 15.19 -0.71
C GLU A 519 28.71 14.95 -0.62
N ASP A 520 29.17 13.87 -1.24
CA ASP A 520 30.54 13.65 -1.75
C ASP A 520 30.45 12.95 -3.12
#